data_a16cffc6a7c5877549bea9031e733cf9
#
_entry.id   a16cffc6a7c5877549bea9031e733cf9
#
_cell.length_a   1.000
_cell.length_b   1.000
_cell.length_c   1.000
_cell.angle_alpha   90.00
_cell.angle_beta   90.00
_cell.angle_gamma   90.00
#
_symmetry.space_group_name_H-M   'P 1'
#
loop_
_entity.id
_entity.type
_entity.pdbx_description
1 polymer ?
#
loop_
_entity_poly.entity_id
_entity_poly.type
_entity_poly.pdbx_seq_one_letter_code
_entity_poly.pdbx_strand_id
1 'polypeptide(L)'
;VKIKNDQAGIVEERCIGCGQCLVVCPQDARNIKSDLADVKAAIQQNKRVIASIAPSFVGAFHMQSPGSFAAALKSLGFSLVEETAAGAEIVAQLYDKAIHSNKHENLITTCCPSANYLVDTYYPSLTDSLIPVVSPMLAHGKLLKQTYGYESYVVFIGPCTAKKIEALSFQHKGTIDAVLTFEELSKWMEEESIDIDSISPIELEAAACFKGQAFPLLGGVLDSFGDNRKYEKLRIDGIAECMEVLQSIEDGNIKGVCLELNICKGGCINGPGMPKHEKDYYKRQKRVKEYINKRSSSLLELRPVPTELDFSKIFIARPIKKNPASDSTLKGILEGMGKYEPSDELNCGGCGYNTCREKAQAVFEGMAEMNMCLPYMRGKAESVTNVIFENSPNIILIIDEQLNVKEINPKAQMVFGVKEDFIKERPISIIIDEEPFKFVRDSKKSLLAQRVTYPNYGVVLLQNILYLEKQNMILSIMSNITKEEKQRDELKRVKENAIDAAQRVIEKQMRVAQEIASLLGETTAETKVTLTKLKEIALQETGE
;
A
#
# COMPACT_ATOMS: atom_id res chain seq x y z
N VAL A 1 9.64 -4.77 5.98
CA VAL A 1 8.36 -5.17 5.35
C VAL A 1 8.62 -6.37 4.46
N LYS A 2 7.78 -7.41 4.55
CA LYS A 2 7.78 -8.56 3.63
C LYS A 2 6.57 -8.50 2.72
N ILE A 3 6.68 -9.08 1.52
CA ILE A 3 5.54 -9.26 0.62
C ILE A 3 5.27 -10.75 0.47
N LYS A 4 4.03 -11.15 0.76
CA LYS A 4 3.57 -12.54 0.66
C LYS A 4 2.10 -12.55 0.24
N ASN A 5 1.75 -13.35 -0.80
CA ASN A 5 0.42 -13.42 -1.39
C ASN A 5 -0.10 -12.01 -1.81
N ASP A 6 0.74 -11.25 -2.48
CA ASP A 6 0.49 -9.87 -2.92
C ASP A 6 0.16 -8.88 -1.77
N GLN A 7 0.41 -9.27 -0.53
CA GLN A 7 0.19 -8.42 0.64
C GLN A 7 1.50 -8.06 1.33
N ALA A 8 1.64 -6.76 1.63
CA ALA A 8 2.77 -6.28 2.42
C ALA A 8 2.52 -6.52 3.91
N GLY A 9 3.41 -7.22 4.61
CA GLY A 9 3.37 -7.50 6.04
C GLY A 9 4.54 -6.84 6.79
N ILE A 10 4.33 -6.44 8.05
CA ILE A 10 5.43 -6.00 8.93
C ILE A 10 6.10 -7.24 9.52
N VAL A 11 7.42 -7.21 9.55
CA VAL A 11 8.25 -8.19 10.27
C VAL A 11 8.70 -7.52 11.56
N GLU A 12 8.10 -7.90 12.68
CA GLU A 12 8.30 -7.22 13.97
C GLU A 12 9.76 -7.20 14.39
N GLU A 13 10.48 -8.30 14.20
CA GLU A 13 11.89 -8.46 14.56
C GLU A 13 12.83 -7.52 13.77
N ARG A 14 12.38 -7.05 12.59
CA ARG A 14 13.12 -6.14 11.70
C ARG A 14 12.58 -4.71 11.75
N CYS A 15 11.49 -4.50 12.48
CA CYS A 15 10.80 -3.22 12.52
C CYS A 15 11.43 -2.29 13.55
N ILE A 16 11.86 -1.10 13.11
CA ILE A 16 12.40 -0.05 13.97
C ILE A 16 11.32 0.95 14.44
N GLY A 17 10.06 0.72 14.14
CA GLY A 17 8.94 1.58 14.56
C GLY A 17 8.88 2.95 13.89
N CYS A 18 9.64 3.20 12.81
CA CYS A 18 9.78 4.51 12.18
C CYS A 18 8.50 5.07 11.54
N GLY A 19 7.46 4.26 11.32
CA GLY A 19 6.20 4.69 10.73
C GLY A 19 6.25 5.04 9.23
N GLN A 20 7.38 4.85 8.53
CA GLN A 20 7.48 5.15 7.09
C GLN A 20 6.47 4.35 6.25
N CYS A 21 6.17 3.11 6.65
CA CYS A 21 5.15 2.30 5.98
C CYS A 21 3.75 2.91 6.01
N LEU A 22 3.46 3.82 6.96
CA LEU A 22 2.20 4.58 7.01
C LEU A 22 2.22 5.77 6.05
N VAL A 23 3.37 6.46 5.99
CA VAL A 23 3.53 7.68 5.20
C VAL A 23 3.57 7.39 3.69
N VAL A 24 4.23 6.28 3.30
CA VAL A 24 4.42 5.93 1.88
C VAL A 24 3.32 5.05 1.29
N CYS A 25 2.37 4.58 2.10
CA CYS A 25 1.31 3.70 1.59
C CYS A 25 0.26 4.50 0.80
N PRO A 26 0.16 4.34 -0.54
CA PRO A 26 -0.78 5.13 -1.33
C PRO A 26 -2.25 4.75 -1.09
N GLN A 27 -2.49 3.57 -0.50
CA GLN A 27 -3.82 3.06 -0.20
C GLN A 27 -4.26 3.33 1.24
N ASP A 28 -3.42 4.00 2.04
CA ASP A 28 -3.64 4.21 3.50
C ASP A 28 -4.02 2.90 4.26
N ALA A 29 -3.50 1.76 3.76
CA ALA A 29 -3.86 0.42 4.24
C ALA A 29 -3.13 0.02 5.53
N ARG A 30 -2.36 0.93 6.14
CA ARG A 30 -1.60 0.69 7.35
C ARG A 30 -2.17 1.51 8.49
N ASN A 31 -2.44 0.83 9.60
CA ASN A 31 -2.91 1.48 10.82
C ASN A 31 -1.95 1.22 11.97
N ILE A 32 -1.89 2.15 12.92
CA ILE A 32 -1.22 1.97 14.21
C ILE A 32 -2.30 1.57 15.22
N LYS A 33 -1.96 0.65 16.13
CA LYS A 33 -2.82 0.39 17.27
C LYS A 33 -3.01 1.69 18.06
N SER A 34 -4.25 2.10 18.24
CA SER A 34 -4.60 3.30 18.99
C SER A 34 -4.81 2.97 20.46
N ASP A 35 -4.27 3.83 21.33
CA ASP A 35 -4.51 3.76 22.78
C ASP A 35 -5.67 4.70 23.18
N LEU A 36 -6.37 5.32 22.22
CA LEU A 36 -7.42 6.32 22.49
C LEU A 36 -8.57 5.76 23.33
N ALA A 37 -8.99 4.53 23.06
CA ALA A 37 -10.05 3.88 23.84
C ALA A 37 -9.68 3.72 25.32
N ASP A 38 -8.42 3.37 25.60
CA ASP A 38 -7.91 3.22 26.98
C ASP A 38 -7.83 4.58 27.69
N VAL A 39 -7.46 5.65 26.96
CA VAL A 39 -7.44 7.02 27.49
C VAL A 39 -8.87 7.48 27.82
N LYS A 40 -9.83 7.35 26.89
CA LYS A 40 -11.23 7.68 27.11
C LYS A 40 -11.80 6.90 28.31
N ALA A 41 -11.49 5.63 28.44
CA ALA A 41 -11.90 4.80 29.57
C ALA A 41 -11.31 5.27 30.91
N ALA A 42 -10.03 5.68 30.94
CA ALA A 42 -9.38 6.21 32.13
C ALA A 42 -10.04 7.53 32.61
N ILE A 43 -10.39 8.41 31.67
CA ILE A 43 -11.13 9.66 31.96
C ILE A 43 -12.52 9.35 32.51
N GLN A 44 -13.27 8.44 31.89
CA GLN A 44 -14.60 8.03 32.36
C GLN A 44 -14.57 7.41 33.76
N GLN A 45 -13.48 6.73 34.11
CA GLN A 45 -13.24 6.15 35.45
C GLN A 45 -12.80 7.21 36.48
N ASN A 46 -12.79 8.49 36.14
CA ASN A 46 -12.33 9.60 36.98
C ASN A 46 -10.89 9.40 37.49
N LYS A 47 -10.02 8.73 36.73
CA LYS A 47 -8.59 8.69 37.04
C LYS A 47 -7.97 10.07 36.85
N ARG A 48 -6.91 10.36 37.58
CA ARG A 48 -6.09 11.54 37.30
C ARG A 48 -5.29 11.33 36.02
N VAL A 49 -5.84 11.76 34.88
CA VAL A 49 -5.21 11.61 33.56
C VAL A 49 -4.35 12.83 33.26
N ILE A 50 -3.05 12.64 33.07
CA ILE A 50 -2.06 13.69 32.87
C ILE A 50 -1.54 13.62 31.42
N ALA A 51 -1.61 14.72 30.69
CA ALA A 51 -1.03 14.84 29.36
C ALA A 51 0.43 15.30 29.43
N SER A 52 1.35 14.51 28.86
CA SER A 52 2.74 14.89 28.57
C SER A 52 2.83 15.23 27.08
N ILE A 53 2.92 16.51 26.73
CA ILE A 53 2.83 16.98 25.34
C ILE A 53 4.22 17.18 24.75
N ALA A 54 4.50 16.55 23.60
CA ALA A 54 5.74 16.78 22.87
C ALA A 54 5.82 18.24 22.38
N PRO A 55 6.99 18.93 22.50
CA PRO A 55 7.13 20.34 22.14
C PRO A 55 6.81 20.67 20.68
N SER A 56 6.78 19.66 19.81
CA SER A 56 6.35 19.79 18.41
C SER A 56 4.85 20.10 18.22
N PHE A 57 4.04 20.11 19.28
CA PHE A 57 2.61 20.40 19.20
C PHE A 57 2.30 21.77 18.58
N VAL A 58 3.10 22.80 18.85
CA VAL A 58 2.97 24.13 18.25
C VAL A 58 3.21 24.12 16.73
N GLY A 59 3.92 23.12 16.23
CA GLY A 59 4.05 22.86 14.79
C GLY A 59 2.89 22.06 14.20
N ALA A 60 2.23 21.23 15.02
CA ALA A 60 1.17 20.35 14.59
C ALA A 60 -0.19 21.05 14.50
N PHE A 61 -0.49 21.94 15.44
CA PHE A 61 -1.79 22.59 15.56
C PHE A 61 -1.67 24.10 15.34
N HIS A 62 -2.68 24.67 14.67
CA HIS A 62 -2.85 26.12 14.64
C HIS A 62 -3.49 26.55 15.97
N MET A 63 -2.97 27.60 16.60
CA MET A 63 -3.47 28.09 17.87
C MET A 63 -3.01 29.52 18.15
N GLN A 64 -3.82 30.29 18.83
CA GLN A 64 -3.45 31.65 19.26
C GLN A 64 -2.36 31.63 20.33
N SER A 65 -2.43 30.67 21.26
CA SER A 65 -1.44 30.47 22.30
C SER A 65 -1.33 29.00 22.72
N PRO A 66 -0.19 28.57 23.30
CA PRO A 66 -0.06 27.23 23.89
C PRO A 66 -1.11 26.93 24.96
N GLY A 67 -1.57 27.96 25.67
CA GLY A 67 -2.62 27.84 26.69
C GLY A 67 -4.00 27.45 26.10
N SER A 68 -4.32 27.84 24.86
CA SER A 68 -5.54 27.38 24.20
C SER A 68 -5.52 25.87 23.94
N PHE A 69 -4.36 25.32 23.58
CA PHE A 69 -4.19 23.87 23.41
C PHE A 69 -4.32 23.12 24.75
N ALA A 70 -3.73 23.65 25.83
CA ALA A 70 -3.91 23.09 27.17
C ALA A 70 -5.39 23.10 27.60
N ALA A 71 -6.11 24.18 27.34
CA ALA A 71 -7.55 24.29 27.62
C ALA A 71 -8.38 23.28 26.80
N ALA A 72 -8.04 23.07 25.52
CA ALA A 72 -8.66 22.05 24.68
C ALA A 72 -8.46 20.62 25.23
N LEU A 73 -7.26 20.29 25.71
CA LEU A 73 -7.02 19.01 26.36
C LEU A 73 -7.81 18.86 27.68
N LYS A 74 -7.91 19.92 28.47
CA LYS A 74 -8.77 19.90 29.67
C LYS A 74 -10.24 19.69 29.34
N SER A 75 -10.72 20.26 28.24
CA SER A 75 -12.09 20.02 27.75
C SER A 75 -12.33 18.57 27.33
N LEU A 76 -11.28 17.86 26.89
CA LEU A 76 -11.32 16.41 26.64
C LEU A 76 -11.30 15.55 27.91
N GLY A 77 -11.08 16.16 29.08
CA GLY A 77 -11.08 15.47 30.37
C GLY A 77 -9.70 15.21 30.99
N PHE A 78 -8.62 15.74 30.40
CA PHE A 78 -7.30 15.66 31.04
C PHE A 78 -7.27 16.52 32.33
N SER A 79 -6.80 15.94 33.43
CA SER A 79 -6.71 16.61 34.70
C SER A 79 -5.56 17.65 34.75
N LEU A 80 -4.44 17.32 34.13
CA LEU A 80 -3.21 18.11 34.08
C LEU A 80 -2.58 18.05 32.69
N VAL A 81 -1.89 19.12 32.29
CA VAL A 81 -1.24 19.26 30.98
C VAL A 81 0.13 19.88 31.13
N GLU A 82 1.18 19.08 30.88
CA GLU A 82 2.58 19.54 30.97
C GLU A 82 3.36 19.25 29.69
N GLU A 83 4.39 20.05 29.41
CA GLU A 83 5.26 19.83 28.25
C GLU A 83 6.34 18.78 28.56
N THR A 84 6.50 17.80 27.65
CA THR A 84 7.60 16.82 27.69
C THR A 84 8.99 17.49 27.67
N ALA A 85 9.06 18.78 27.33
CA ALA A 85 10.27 19.59 27.38
C ALA A 85 10.93 19.57 28.76
N ALA A 86 10.16 19.43 29.86
CA ALA A 86 10.69 19.24 31.21
C ALA A 86 11.55 17.96 31.33
N GLY A 87 11.12 16.86 30.70
CA GLY A 87 11.93 15.65 30.63
C GLY A 87 13.14 15.78 29.69
N ALA A 88 13.03 16.61 28.64
CA ALA A 88 14.14 16.89 27.75
C ALA A 88 15.27 17.69 28.43
N GLU A 89 14.94 18.59 29.35
CA GLU A 89 15.93 19.31 30.17
C GLU A 89 16.75 18.37 31.06
N ILE A 90 16.10 17.37 31.65
CA ILE A 90 16.77 16.33 32.46
C ILE A 90 17.72 15.52 31.56
N VAL A 91 17.23 15.10 30.40
CA VAL A 91 18.02 14.32 29.44
C VAL A 91 19.22 15.11 28.92
N ALA A 92 19.08 16.42 28.64
CA ALA A 92 20.17 17.29 28.23
C ALA A 92 21.29 17.36 29.28
N GLN A 93 20.96 17.51 30.58
CA GLN A 93 21.92 17.50 31.65
C GLN A 93 22.64 16.16 31.82
N LEU A 94 21.95 15.05 31.57
CA LEU A 94 22.54 13.71 31.60
C LEU A 94 23.47 13.47 30.40
N TYR A 95 23.13 14.00 29.21
CA TYR A 95 24.00 13.98 28.04
C TYR A 95 25.26 14.84 28.27
N ASP A 96 25.11 16.00 28.90
CA ASP A 96 26.26 16.83 29.25
C ASP A 96 27.25 16.08 30.17
N LYS A 97 26.74 15.36 31.16
CA LYS A 97 27.57 14.47 31.98
C LYS A 97 28.21 13.35 31.19
N ALA A 98 27.48 12.74 30.25
CA ALA A 98 27.97 11.62 29.44
C ALA A 98 29.10 12.06 28.51
N ILE A 99 28.95 13.20 27.80
CA ILE A 99 29.96 13.71 26.86
C ILE A 99 31.26 14.10 27.60
N HIS A 100 31.17 14.56 28.87
CA HIS A 100 32.32 14.89 29.67
C HIS A 100 32.98 13.67 30.34
N SER A 101 32.32 12.52 30.40
CA SER A 101 32.87 11.29 30.98
C SER A 101 34.01 10.68 30.16
N ASN A 102 34.11 11.01 28.84
CA ASN A 102 35.14 10.56 27.89
C ASN A 102 35.32 9.03 27.79
N LYS A 103 34.29 8.23 28.14
CA LYS A 103 34.39 6.77 28.25
C LYS A 103 34.42 6.05 26.91
N HIS A 104 33.73 6.57 25.89
CA HIS A 104 33.56 5.91 24.60
C HIS A 104 34.29 6.65 23.47
N GLU A 105 34.61 5.95 22.37
CA GLU A 105 35.22 6.57 21.20
C GLU A 105 34.23 7.47 20.46
N ASN A 106 32.98 6.98 20.32
CA ASN A 106 31.86 7.70 19.74
C ASN A 106 30.68 7.68 20.71
N LEU A 107 29.79 8.67 20.61
CA LEU A 107 28.55 8.78 21.38
C LEU A 107 27.36 8.97 20.46
N ILE A 108 26.25 8.35 20.80
CA ILE A 108 24.98 8.48 20.08
C ILE A 108 23.90 8.88 21.08
N THR A 109 23.21 10.00 20.81
CA THR A 109 22.08 10.43 21.62
C THR A 109 20.88 9.50 21.45
N THR A 110 20.08 9.30 22.49
CA THR A 110 19.08 8.23 22.55
C THR A 110 17.63 8.73 22.61
N CYS A 111 17.39 10.00 22.22
CA CYS A 111 16.06 10.60 22.20
C CYS A 111 15.11 9.96 21.18
N CYS A 112 15.63 9.49 20.04
CA CYS A 112 14.86 8.87 18.98
C CYS A 112 14.79 7.34 19.14
N PRO A 113 13.66 6.74 19.57
CA PRO A 113 13.58 5.29 19.75
C PRO A 113 13.83 4.50 18.48
N SER A 114 13.39 5.02 17.32
CA SER A 114 13.64 4.34 16.03
C SER A 114 15.14 4.29 15.68
N ALA A 115 15.91 5.33 16.04
CA ALA A 115 17.37 5.33 15.87
C ALA A 115 18.02 4.30 16.81
N ASN A 116 17.55 4.21 18.05
CA ASN A 116 18.03 3.20 18.99
C ASN A 116 17.76 1.79 18.49
N TYR A 117 16.54 1.53 17.98
CA TYR A 117 16.20 0.22 17.37
C TYR A 117 16.99 -0.05 16.09
N LEU A 118 17.32 1.00 15.31
CA LEU A 118 18.20 0.84 14.15
C LEU A 118 19.58 0.37 14.56
N VAL A 119 20.17 0.99 15.58
CA VAL A 119 21.49 0.59 16.12
C VAL A 119 21.43 -0.82 16.70
N ASP A 120 20.52 -1.08 17.64
CA ASP A 120 20.41 -2.38 18.33
C ASP A 120 20.20 -3.56 17.34
N THR A 121 19.53 -3.32 16.21
CA THR A 121 19.12 -4.38 15.28
C THR A 121 20.07 -4.54 14.11
N TYR A 122 20.56 -3.43 13.53
CA TYR A 122 21.32 -3.45 12.29
C TYR A 122 22.80 -3.12 12.45
N TYR A 123 23.16 -2.44 13.56
CA TYR A 123 24.53 -2.05 13.91
C TYR A 123 24.86 -2.45 15.34
N PRO A 124 24.74 -3.74 15.70
CA PRO A 124 24.85 -4.22 17.08
C PRO A 124 26.22 -3.96 17.71
N SER A 125 27.28 -3.80 16.92
CA SER A 125 28.61 -3.39 17.33
C SER A 125 28.68 -1.98 17.93
N LEU A 126 27.71 -1.12 17.60
CA LEU A 126 27.62 0.27 18.04
C LEU A 126 26.67 0.45 19.24
N THR A 127 26.06 -0.61 19.76
CA THR A 127 25.12 -0.52 20.89
C THR A 127 25.74 0.15 22.12
N ASP A 128 27.02 -0.10 22.40
CA ASP A 128 27.76 0.52 23.52
C ASP A 128 28.04 2.01 23.32
N SER A 129 27.89 2.54 22.10
CA SER A 129 28.00 3.97 21.80
C SER A 129 26.72 4.74 22.13
N LEU A 130 25.59 4.06 22.33
CA LEU A 130 24.33 4.68 22.76
C LEU A 130 24.48 5.22 24.20
N ILE A 131 24.23 6.52 24.38
CA ILE A 131 24.27 7.10 25.72
C ILE A 131 23.17 6.44 26.58
N PRO A 132 23.50 5.82 27.73
CA PRO A 132 22.58 5.01 28.52
C PRO A 132 21.58 5.86 29.32
N VAL A 133 20.78 6.67 28.60
CA VAL A 133 19.79 7.58 29.17
C VAL A 133 18.43 7.34 28.50
N VAL A 134 17.38 7.40 29.29
CA VAL A 134 15.99 7.30 28.78
C VAL A 134 15.64 8.47 27.87
N SER A 135 14.61 8.29 27.03
CA SER A 135 14.12 9.39 26.22
C SER A 135 13.40 10.46 27.04
N PRO A 136 13.23 11.70 26.51
CA PRO A 136 12.46 12.76 27.16
C PRO A 136 11.05 12.34 27.60
N MET A 137 10.36 11.51 26.81
CA MET A 137 9.05 10.96 27.16
C MET A 137 9.10 10.16 28.47
N LEU A 138 10.05 9.23 28.57
CA LEU A 138 10.19 8.40 29.77
C LEU A 138 10.71 9.21 30.96
N ALA A 139 11.63 10.16 30.73
CA ALA A 139 12.12 11.06 31.80
C ALA A 139 10.97 11.88 32.36
N HIS A 140 10.14 12.47 31.54
CA HIS A 140 8.99 13.25 31.99
C HIS A 140 7.92 12.36 32.64
N GLY A 141 7.64 11.17 32.11
CA GLY A 141 6.71 10.24 32.75
C GLY A 141 7.12 9.85 34.17
N LYS A 142 8.43 9.59 34.41
CA LYS A 142 8.96 9.32 35.75
C LYS A 142 8.78 10.52 36.67
N LEU A 143 9.05 11.73 36.18
CA LEU A 143 8.86 12.97 36.93
C LEU A 143 7.38 13.17 37.29
N LEU A 144 6.45 12.98 36.33
CA LEU A 144 5.01 13.11 36.56
C LEU A 144 4.50 12.10 37.60
N LYS A 145 4.92 10.85 37.50
CA LYS A 145 4.55 9.78 38.47
C LYS A 145 5.07 10.10 39.87
N GLN A 146 6.29 10.66 40.01
CA GLN A 146 6.83 11.09 41.29
C GLN A 146 6.07 12.29 41.86
N THR A 147 5.74 13.27 41.00
CA THR A 147 5.13 14.53 41.46
C THR A 147 3.64 14.35 41.78
N TYR A 148 2.91 13.60 40.99
CA TYR A 148 1.45 13.51 41.08
C TYR A 148 0.92 12.15 41.55
N GLY A 149 1.81 11.22 41.90
CA GLY A 149 1.48 9.88 42.37
C GLY A 149 1.58 8.80 41.27
N TYR A 150 2.05 7.61 41.67
CA TYR A 150 2.28 6.50 40.77
C TYR A 150 0.98 5.93 40.16
N GLU A 151 -0.17 6.18 40.78
CA GLU A 151 -1.51 5.80 40.32
C GLU A 151 -2.05 6.74 39.22
N SER A 152 -1.40 7.90 38.98
CA SER A 152 -1.77 8.81 37.92
C SER A 152 -1.66 8.12 36.54
N TYR A 153 -2.60 8.39 35.65
CA TYR A 153 -2.59 7.85 34.29
C TYR A 153 -1.89 8.83 33.35
N VAL A 154 -0.65 8.53 32.97
CA VAL A 154 0.18 9.42 32.15
C VAL A 154 0.06 9.08 30.67
N VAL A 155 -0.39 10.05 29.89
CA VAL A 155 -0.57 9.94 28.44
C VAL A 155 0.46 10.81 27.73
N PHE A 156 1.34 10.20 26.96
CA PHE A 156 2.23 10.98 26.08
C PHE A 156 1.49 11.30 24.77
N ILE A 157 1.57 12.55 24.34
CA ILE A 157 0.95 13.04 23.09
C ILE A 157 2.04 13.63 22.20
N GLY A 158 2.26 13.05 21.00
CA GLY A 158 3.35 13.51 20.14
C GLY A 158 3.35 12.95 18.72
N PRO A 159 4.35 13.31 17.88
CA PRO A 159 4.37 13.00 16.46
C PRO A 159 4.92 11.59 16.12
N CYS A 160 5.25 10.76 17.12
CA CYS A 160 6.13 9.61 16.93
C CYS A 160 5.45 8.29 17.21
N THR A 161 5.48 7.37 16.22
CA THR A 161 4.93 6.02 16.35
C THR A 161 5.81 5.09 17.19
N ALA A 162 7.14 5.27 17.13
CA ALA A 162 8.07 4.46 17.91
C ALA A 162 7.92 4.68 19.42
N LYS A 163 7.35 5.80 19.83
CA LYS A 163 7.06 6.08 21.25
C LYS A 163 6.01 5.12 21.83
N LYS A 164 5.08 4.61 21.01
CA LYS A 164 4.16 3.53 21.41
C LYS A 164 4.90 2.25 21.78
N ILE A 165 5.92 1.89 20.98
CA ILE A 165 6.76 0.70 21.24
C ILE A 165 7.65 0.95 22.48
N GLU A 166 8.21 2.15 22.59
CA GLU A 166 9.08 2.51 23.74
C GLU A 166 8.32 2.46 25.07
N ALA A 167 7.07 2.94 25.13
CA ALA A 167 6.22 2.90 26.30
C ALA A 167 5.93 1.47 26.80
N LEU A 168 5.88 0.51 25.88
CA LEU A 168 5.66 -0.91 26.18
C LEU A 168 6.94 -1.65 26.59
N SER A 169 8.10 -0.98 26.58
CA SER A 169 9.38 -1.59 26.96
C SER A 169 9.33 -2.12 28.41
N PHE A 170 9.78 -3.36 28.59
CA PHE A 170 9.80 -4.02 29.90
C PHE A 170 10.53 -3.22 30.98
N GLN A 171 11.64 -2.54 30.63
CA GLN A 171 12.45 -1.76 31.58
C GLN A 171 11.71 -0.54 32.15
N HIS A 172 10.69 -0.03 31.46
CA HIS A 172 10.00 1.21 31.80
C HIS A 172 8.48 1.06 31.84
N LYS A 173 8.01 -0.18 32.02
CA LYS A 173 6.58 -0.49 32.09
C LYS A 173 5.92 0.30 33.24
N GLY A 174 4.79 0.94 32.97
CA GLY A 174 4.05 1.74 33.93
C GLY A 174 4.56 3.17 34.11
N THR A 175 5.60 3.60 33.40
CA THR A 175 6.04 5.01 33.37
C THR A 175 5.12 5.87 32.50
N ILE A 176 4.73 5.36 31.35
CA ILE A 176 3.75 5.94 30.43
C ILE A 176 2.64 4.90 30.25
N ASP A 177 1.39 5.29 30.48
CA ASP A 177 0.25 4.38 30.43
C ASP A 177 -0.37 4.29 29.04
N ALA A 178 -0.31 5.39 28.26
CA ALA A 178 -0.80 5.44 26.89
C ALA A 178 0.01 6.44 26.03
N VAL A 179 0.01 6.22 24.71
CA VAL A 179 0.66 7.10 23.73
C VAL A 179 -0.32 7.45 22.63
N LEU A 180 -0.65 8.72 22.48
CA LEU A 180 -1.43 9.24 21.37
C LEU A 180 -0.53 9.98 20.37
N THR A 181 -0.77 9.78 19.09
CA THR A 181 -0.21 10.63 18.05
C THR A 181 -1.00 11.94 17.93
N PHE A 182 -0.40 12.98 17.37
CA PHE A 182 -1.13 14.21 17.09
C PHE A 182 -2.26 14.02 16.09
N GLU A 183 -2.12 13.08 15.15
CA GLU A 183 -3.20 12.68 14.23
C GLU A 183 -4.38 12.03 14.96
N GLU A 184 -4.12 11.14 15.95
CA GLU A 184 -5.17 10.55 16.78
C GLU A 184 -5.88 11.61 17.63
N LEU A 185 -5.11 12.55 18.20
CA LEU A 185 -5.67 13.65 18.98
C LEU A 185 -6.49 14.61 18.11
N SER A 186 -6.00 14.96 16.92
CA SER A 186 -6.74 15.83 15.99
C SER A 186 -8.12 15.26 15.66
N LYS A 187 -8.17 13.97 15.33
CA LYS A 187 -9.44 13.28 15.06
C LYS A 187 -10.37 13.26 16.28
N TRP A 188 -9.82 13.03 17.46
CA TRP A 188 -10.61 13.07 18.70
C TRP A 188 -11.17 14.46 18.98
N MET A 189 -10.39 15.52 18.79
CA MET A 189 -10.89 16.91 18.91
C MET A 189 -11.98 17.21 17.89
N GLU A 190 -11.84 16.74 16.64
CA GLU A 190 -12.87 16.87 15.60
C GLU A 190 -14.18 16.13 15.98
N GLU A 191 -14.07 14.88 16.49
CA GLU A 191 -15.23 14.10 16.98
C GLU A 191 -15.99 14.82 18.09
N GLU A 192 -15.27 15.48 19.02
CA GLU A 192 -15.87 16.22 20.15
C GLU A 192 -16.20 17.70 19.79
N SER A 193 -16.02 18.09 18.53
CA SER A 193 -16.25 19.46 18.04
C SER A 193 -15.46 20.53 18.80
N ILE A 194 -14.24 20.23 19.20
CA ILE A 194 -13.35 21.14 19.92
C ILE A 194 -12.54 21.96 18.91
N ASP A 195 -12.77 23.28 18.89
CA ASP A 195 -11.98 24.25 18.13
C ASP A 195 -10.99 24.98 19.07
N ILE A 196 -9.70 24.73 18.89
CA ILE A 196 -8.62 25.28 19.71
C ILE A 196 -8.59 26.82 19.66
N ASP A 197 -8.91 27.41 18.51
CA ASP A 197 -8.87 28.86 18.32
C ASP A 197 -10.03 29.59 19.05
N SER A 198 -11.10 28.89 19.35
CA SER A 198 -12.27 29.45 20.06
C SER A 198 -12.18 29.39 21.59
N ILE A 199 -11.21 28.61 22.12
CA ILE A 199 -11.10 28.35 23.57
C ILE A 199 -10.17 29.39 24.24
N SER A 200 -10.64 29.99 25.34
CA SER A 200 -9.82 30.90 26.16
C SER A 200 -8.59 30.20 26.72
N PRO A 201 -7.38 30.78 26.56
CA PRO A 201 -6.16 30.16 27.00
C PRO A 201 -6.07 30.05 28.55
N ILE A 202 -5.48 28.97 29.03
CA ILE A 202 -5.11 28.76 30.41
C ILE A 202 -3.57 28.69 30.56
N GLU A 203 -3.04 28.85 31.75
CA GLU A 203 -1.61 28.58 31.98
C GLU A 203 -1.33 27.07 31.98
N LEU A 204 -0.18 26.69 31.42
CA LEU A 204 0.35 25.34 31.55
C LEU A 204 0.85 25.12 33.00
N GLU A 205 0.59 23.93 33.55
CA GLU A 205 0.91 23.63 34.96
C GLU A 205 2.40 23.73 35.28
N ALA A 206 3.29 23.52 34.31
CA ALA A 206 4.72 23.69 34.47
C ALA A 206 5.36 24.33 33.25
N ALA A 207 6.07 25.43 33.45
CA ALA A 207 6.89 26.03 32.41
C ALA A 207 8.17 25.22 32.21
N ALA A 208 8.46 24.81 30.96
CA ALA A 208 9.73 24.20 30.61
C ALA A 208 10.72 25.25 30.08
N CYS A 209 12.03 25.01 30.28
CA CYS A 209 13.09 25.83 29.73
C CYS A 209 13.13 25.68 28.18
N PHE A 210 13.53 26.76 27.49
CA PHE A 210 13.60 26.79 26.02
C PHE A 210 14.50 25.71 25.41
N LYS A 211 15.54 25.24 26.15
CA LYS A 211 16.45 24.18 25.67
C LYS A 211 15.72 22.86 25.39
N GLY A 212 14.80 22.45 26.28
CA GLY A 212 14.01 21.24 26.09
C GLY A 212 12.99 21.37 24.94
N GLN A 213 12.50 22.58 24.68
CA GLN A 213 11.56 22.87 23.61
C GLN A 213 12.18 22.79 22.20
N ALA A 214 13.53 22.87 22.10
CA ALA A 214 14.24 22.77 20.82
C ALA A 214 14.42 21.32 20.31
N PHE A 215 14.25 20.31 21.15
CA PHE A 215 14.47 18.89 20.80
C PHE A 215 13.73 18.39 19.53
N PRO A 216 12.55 18.91 19.15
CA PRO A 216 11.89 18.49 17.91
C PRO A 216 12.59 18.90 16.63
N LEU A 217 13.47 19.90 16.70
CA LEU A 217 14.24 20.41 15.56
C LEU A 217 15.56 19.65 15.43
N LEU A 218 16.04 19.51 14.19
CA LEU A 218 17.37 18.95 13.95
C LEU A 218 18.44 19.83 14.60
N GLY A 219 19.32 19.21 15.38
CA GLY A 219 20.35 19.87 16.17
C GLY A 219 19.89 20.30 17.57
N GLY A 220 18.59 20.33 17.84
CA GLY A 220 18.05 20.80 19.12
C GLY A 220 18.51 19.97 20.33
N VAL A 221 18.81 18.70 20.14
CA VAL A 221 19.37 17.85 21.18
C VAL A 221 20.83 18.22 21.44
N LEU A 222 21.67 18.26 20.40
CA LEU A 222 23.11 18.58 20.56
C LEU A 222 23.37 20.00 21.03
N ASP A 223 22.52 20.96 20.66
CA ASP A 223 22.63 22.36 21.08
C ASP A 223 22.19 22.59 22.55
N SER A 224 21.54 21.59 23.15
CA SER A 224 21.05 21.70 24.54
C SER A 224 22.11 21.50 25.61
N PHE A 225 23.26 20.92 25.28
CA PHE A 225 24.37 20.64 26.22
C PHE A 225 25.71 21.13 25.69
N GLY A 226 26.70 21.20 26.57
CA GLY A 226 28.01 21.78 26.30
C GLY A 226 28.83 21.04 25.24
N ASP A 227 29.90 21.70 24.79
CA ASP A 227 30.85 21.11 23.86
C ASP A 227 31.97 20.40 24.59
N ASN A 228 32.52 19.35 23.98
CA ASN A 228 33.73 18.68 24.45
C ASN A 228 34.69 18.53 23.27
N ARG A 229 35.94 18.92 23.44
CA ARG A 229 36.98 18.89 22.39
C ARG A 229 37.26 17.50 21.83
N LYS A 230 36.88 16.44 22.57
CA LYS A 230 37.04 15.05 22.13
C LYS A 230 36.03 14.66 21.03
N TYR A 231 34.86 15.30 21.00
CA TYR A 231 33.77 14.88 20.13
C TYR A 231 33.32 16.01 19.21
N GLU A 232 33.32 15.73 17.91
CA GLU A 232 32.62 16.54 16.94
C GLU A 232 31.12 16.26 16.97
N LYS A 233 30.28 17.29 17.02
CA LYS A 233 28.81 17.17 17.03
C LYS A 233 28.27 17.02 15.61
N LEU A 234 27.73 15.85 15.26
CA LEU A 234 27.11 15.59 13.95
C LEU A 234 25.59 15.42 14.07
N ARG A 235 24.87 16.13 13.22
CA ARG A 235 23.39 16.15 13.16
C ARG A 235 22.93 15.44 11.91
N ILE A 236 22.26 14.31 12.07
CA ILE A 236 21.86 13.44 10.96
C ILE A 236 20.36 13.19 11.03
N ASP A 237 19.67 13.38 9.90
CA ASP A 237 18.26 13.09 9.78
C ASP A 237 17.93 12.32 8.48
N GLY A 238 16.95 11.44 8.56
CA GLY A 238 16.62 10.51 7.50
C GLY A 238 17.22 9.13 7.75
N ILE A 239 16.46 8.09 7.36
CA ILE A 239 16.88 6.70 7.63
C ILE A 239 18.13 6.31 6.81
N ALA A 240 18.22 6.75 5.55
CA ALA A 240 19.34 6.43 4.67
C ALA A 240 20.63 7.08 5.17
N GLU A 241 20.57 8.36 5.52
CA GLU A 241 21.67 9.14 6.05
C GLU A 241 22.14 8.60 7.42
N CYS A 242 21.20 8.19 8.28
CA CYS A 242 21.53 7.52 9.53
C CYS A 242 22.26 6.19 9.30
N MET A 243 21.81 5.38 8.34
CA MET A 243 22.48 4.12 8.00
C MET A 243 23.88 4.35 7.43
N GLU A 244 24.06 5.36 6.58
CA GLU A 244 25.35 5.71 5.98
C GLU A 244 26.39 6.10 7.04
N VAL A 245 26.02 6.99 7.97
CA VAL A 245 26.95 7.41 9.04
C VAL A 245 27.26 6.28 10.02
N LEU A 246 26.27 5.44 10.37
CA LEU A 246 26.48 4.29 11.25
C LEU A 246 27.41 3.27 10.59
N GLN A 247 27.25 3.02 9.28
CA GLN A 247 28.17 2.16 8.52
C GLN A 247 29.59 2.73 8.50
N SER A 248 29.75 4.05 8.27
CA SER A 248 31.07 4.69 8.28
C SER A 248 31.75 4.61 9.63
N ILE A 249 31.00 4.63 10.73
CA ILE A 249 31.56 4.42 12.09
C ILE A 249 31.95 2.95 12.30
N GLU A 250 31.09 2.01 11.89
CA GLU A 250 31.37 0.57 12.01
C GLU A 250 32.62 0.17 11.21
N ASP A 251 32.80 0.76 10.02
CA ASP A 251 33.99 0.58 9.17
C ASP A 251 35.24 1.32 9.72
N GLY A 252 35.10 2.09 10.80
CA GLY A 252 36.21 2.83 11.43
C GLY A 252 36.65 4.08 10.69
N ASN A 253 35.89 4.55 9.69
CA ASN A 253 36.16 5.74 8.90
C ASN A 253 35.89 7.05 9.67
N ILE A 254 34.96 7.01 10.63
CA ILE A 254 34.57 8.16 11.46
C ILE A 254 34.76 7.80 12.93
N LYS A 255 35.44 8.68 13.68
CA LYS A 255 35.76 8.53 15.12
C LYS A 255 35.72 9.87 15.82
N GLY A 256 35.53 9.85 17.16
CA GLY A 256 35.50 11.05 17.97
C GLY A 256 34.27 11.92 17.71
N VAL A 257 33.10 11.29 17.51
CA VAL A 257 31.85 12.00 17.20
C VAL A 257 30.80 11.79 18.27
N CYS A 258 29.95 12.82 18.46
CA CYS A 258 28.70 12.74 19.18
C CYS A 258 27.55 12.98 18.22
N LEU A 259 26.74 11.93 18.00
CA LEU A 259 25.70 11.93 16.98
C LEU A 259 24.33 12.26 17.55
N GLU A 260 23.61 13.15 16.87
CA GLU A 260 22.17 13.24 16.95
C GLU A 260 21.56 12.54 15.73
N LEU A 261 20.88 11.41 15.97
CA LEU A 261 20.23 10.63 14.92
C LEU A 261 18.72 10.81 14.98
N ASN A 262 18.15 11.34 13.93
CA ASN A 262 16.71 11.48 13.74
C ASN A 262 16.26 10.67 12.53
N ILE A 263 15.49 9.61 12.73
CA ILE A 263 14.99 8.77 11.59
C ILE A 263 14.03 9.54 10.70
N CYS A 264 13.29 10.51 11.25
CA CYS A 264 12.39 11.37 10.48
C CYS A 264 13.16 12.52 9.86
N LYS A 265 13.10 12.68 8.54
CA LYS A 265 13.73 13.80 7.81
C LYS A 265 13.09 15.12 8.25
N GLY A 266 13.89 16.08 8.68
CA GLY A 266 13.44 17.35 9.28
C GLY A 266 13.17 17.27 10.79
N GLY A 267 13.53 16.17 11.47
CA GLY A 267 13.32 15.99 12.90
C GLY A 267 11.89 15.57 13.26
N CYS A 268 11.56 15.64 14.57
CA CYS A 268 10.27 15.19 15.08
C CYS A 268 9.06 16.00 14.57
N ILE A 269 9.26 17.24 14.17
CA ILE A 269 8.19 18.08 13.55
C ILE A 269 7.68 17.53 12.21
N ASN A 270 8.33 16.52 11.65
CA ASN A 270 7.91 15.81 10.45
C ASN A 270 7.69 14.32 10.71
N GLY A 271 7.41 13.96 11.95
CA GLY A 271 7.14 12.58 12.36
C GLY A 271 5.84 12.01 11.75
N PRO A 272 5.74 10.66 11.66
CA PRO A 272 4.61 9.98 11.01
C PRO A 272 3.27 10.16 11.73
N GLY A 273 3.27 10.60 12.98
CA GLY A 273 2.07 10.89 13.76
C GLY A 273 1.64 12.36 13.74
N MET A 274 2.22 13.19 12.87
CA MET A 274 1.75 14.55 12.62
C MET A 274 0.39 14.55 11.91
N PRO A 275 -0.47 15.58 12.13
CA PRO A 275 -1.76 15.68 11.45
C PRO A 275 -1.59 15.71 9.93
N LYS A 276 -2.43 14.94 9.22
CA LYS A 276 -2.35 14.80 7.76
C LYS A 276 -2.83 16.03 6.98
N HIS A 277 -3.64 16.89 7.60
CA HIS A 277 -4.16 18.11 6.98
C HIS A 277 -3.12 19.23 6.84
N GLU A 278 -2.11 19.28 7.74
CA GLU A 278 -1.02 20.26 7.68
C GLU A 278 0.26 19.58 7.18
N LYS A 279 0.59 19.76 5.90
CA LYS A 279 1.74 19.11 5.25
C LYS A 279 2.98 20.02 5.11
N ASP A 280 2.85 21.32 5.37
CA ASP A 280 3.93 22.27 5.15
C ASP A 280 4.97 22.22 6.29
N TYR A 281 6.09 21.53 6.02
CA TYR A 281 7.22 21.39 6.92
C TYR A 281 7.79 22.74 7.37
N TYR A 282 7.95 23.70 6.46
CA TYR A 282 8.57 24.98 6.79
C TYR A 282 7.67 25.86 7.66
N LYS A 283 6.35 25.79 7.49
CA LYS A 283 5.39 26.44 8.40
C LYS A 283 5.47 25.83 9.80
N ARG A 284 5.54 24.50 9.92
CA ARG A 284 5.72 23.82 11.21
C ARG A 284 7.02 24.26 11.87
N GLN A 285 8.13 24.24 11.14
CA GLN A 285 9.44 24.65 11.64
C GLN A 285 9.43 26.12 12.11
N LYS A 286 8.82 27.01 11.34
CA LYS A 286 8.69 28.42 11.70
C LYS A 286 7.93 28.61 13.02
N ARG A 287 6.77 27.98 13.18
CA ARG A 287 5.97 28.05 14.41
C ARG A 287 6.76 27.56 15.63
N VAL A 288 7.48 26.44 15.51
CA VAL A 288 8.30 25.92 16.61
C VAL A 288 9.45 26.89 16.96
N LYS A 289 10.14 27.44 15.98
CA LYS A 289 11.21 28.44 16.20
C LYS A 289 10.68 29.71 16.86
N GLU A 290 9.54 30.22 16.43
CA GLU A 290 8.88 31.39 17.05
C GLU A 290 8.50 31.13 18.50
N TYR A 291 8.00 29.92 18.78
CA TYR A 291 7.65 29.50 20.13
C TYR A 291 8.87 29.47 21.06
N ILE A 292 9.97 28.87 20.63
CA ILE A 292 11.24 28.81 21.37
C ILE A 292 11.76 30.24 21.63
N ASN A 293 11.78 31.09 20.59
CA ASN A 293 12.32 32.45 20.70
C ASN A 293 11.52 33.34 21.65
N LYS A 294 10.19 33.21 21.68
CA LYS A 294 9.35 33.97 22.64
C LYS A 294 9.65 33.62 24.09
N ARG A 295 10.06 32.38 24.38
CA ARG A 295 10.39 31.93 25.76
C ARG A 295 11.87 32.04 26.11
N SER A 296 12.76 32.17 25.15
CA SER A 296 14.20 32.32 25.40
C SER A 296 14.54 33.61 26.19
N SER A 297 13.64 34.60 26.19
CA SER A 297 13.78 35.84 26.97
C SER A 297 13.44 35.69 28.47
N SER A 298 12.81 34.58 28.87
CA SER A 298 12.56 34.29 30.29
C SER A 298 13.73 33.47 30.84
N LEU A 299 14.49 34.04 31.79
CA LEU A 299 15.55 33.37 32.53
C LEU A 299 14.94 32.33 33.50
N LEU A 300 14.45 31.20 32.97
CA LEU A 300 14.06 30.07 33.80
C LEU A 300 15.31 29.26 34.13
N GLU A 301 15.58 29.09 35.43
CA GLU A 301 16.64 28.18 35.88
C GLU A 301 16.35 26.75 35.46
N LEU A 302 17.42 26.03 35.06
CA LEU A 302 17.31 24.62 34.72
C LEU A 302 16.80 23.84 35.93
N ARG A 303 15.79 23.02 35.70
CA ARG A 303 15.27 22.11 36.71
C ARG A 303 16.38 21.14 37.15
N PRO A 304 16.71 20.99 38.44
CA PRO A 304 17.72 20.04 38.86
C PRO A 304 17.27 18.60 38.54
N VAL A 305 18.23 17.75 38.17
CA VAL A 305 17.96 16.32 37.96
C VAL A 305 17.61 15.69 39.30
N PRO A 306 16.40 15.12 39.50
CA PRO A 306 16.05 14.45 40.75
C PRO A 306 16.98 13.27 41.01
N THR A 307 17.58 13.22 42.20
CA THR A 307 18.53 12.15 42.58
C THR A 307 17.85 10.82 42.91
N GLU A 308 16.55 10.88 43.24
CA GLU A 308 15.76 9.70 43.65
C GLU A 308 15.20 8.93 42.47
N LEU A 309 15.27 9.48 41.24
CA LEU A 309 14.81 8.85 40.04
C LEU A 309 15.96 8.30 39.19
N ASP A 310 15.82 7.04 38.79
CA ASP A 310 16.74 6.43 37.83
C ASP A 310 16.31 6.75 36.38
N PHE A 311 17.15 7.51 35.68
CA PHE A 311 16.98 7.87 34.27
C PHE A 311 17.88 7.03 33.36
N SER A 312 18.50 5.97 33.86
CA SER A 312 19.31 5.07 33.05
C SER A 312 18.44 4.19 32.14
N LYS A 313 19.02 3.76 31.01
CA LYS A 313 18.44 2.78 30.09
C LYS A 313 19.54 1.84 29.63
N ILE A 314 19.23 0.54 29.65
CA ILE A 314 20.13 -0.48 29.12
C ILE A 314 19.71 -0.76 27.68
N PHE A 315 20.65 -0.63 26.75
CA PHE A 315 20.48 -1.03 25.37
C PHE A 315 21.04 -2.44 25.18
N ILE A 316 20.32 -3.27 24.45
CA ILE A 316 20.65 -4.67 24.24
C ILE A 316 20.65 -4.92 22.74
N ALA A 317 21.79 -5.29 22.20
CA ALA A 317 21.92 -5.68 20.81
C ALA A 317 20.94 -6.82 20.45
N ARG A 318 20.20 -6.64 19.36
CA ARG A 318 19.21 -7.59 18.84
C ARG A 318 19.51 -7.91 17.37
N PRO A 319 20.67 -8.51 17.07
CA PRO A 319 21.08 -8.71 15.69
C PRO A 319 20.09 -9.60 14.95
N ILE A 320 19.75 -9.18 13.73
CA ILE A 320 18.98 -10.03 12.82
C ILE A 320 19.85 -11.22 12.47
N LYS A 321 19.33 -12.43 12.68
CA LYS A 321 20.00 -13.65 12.22
C LYS A 321 20.07 -13.61 10.70
N LYS A 322 21.27 -13.34 10.16
CA LYS A 322 21.52 -13.45 8.74
C LYS A 322 21.55 -14.93 8.38
N ASN A 323 20.72 -15.36 7.45
CA ASN A 323 20.73 -16.71 6.89
C ASN A 323 21.13 -16.59 5.41
N PRO A 324 22.44 -16.48 5.10
CA PRO A 324 22.87 -16.34 3.73
C PRO A 324 22.58 -17.63 2.95
N ALA A 325 21.91 -17.49 1.83
CA ALA A 325 21.72 -18.60 0.91
C ALA A 325 23.04 -18.98 0.23
N SER A 326 23.24 -20.26 -0.07
CA SER A 326 24.38 -20.70 -0.88
C SER A 326 24.27 -20.12 -2.31
N ASP A 327 25.40 -19.95 -2.98
CA ASP A 327 25.41 -19.47 -4.38
C ASP A 327 24.56 -20.36 -5.29
N SER A 328 24.54 -21.67 -5.07
CA SER A 328 23.70 -22.61 -5.82
C SER A 328 22.20 -22.36 -5.58
N THR A 329 21.82 -22.04 -4.33
CA THR A 329 20.43 -21.69 -3.99
C THR A 329 20.01 -20.37 -4.63
N LEU A 330 20.88 -19.34 -4.56
CA LEU A 330 20.63 -18.05 -5.20
C LEU A 330 20.49 -18.21 -6.72
N LYS A 331 21.36 -19.02 -7.34
CA LYS A 331 21.29 -19.32 -8.77
C LYS A 331 19.97 -19.99 -9.14
N GLY A 332 19.52 -21.00 -8.40
CA GLY A 332 18.23 -21.64 -8.64
C GLY A 332 17.03 -20.68 -8.53
N ILE A 333 17.07 -19.72 -7.59
CA ILE A 333 16.02 -18.69 -7.48
C ILE A 333 16.09 -17.71 -8.65
N LEU A 334 17.28 -17.32 -9.09
CA LEU A 334 17.49 -16.45 -10.25
C LEU A 334 16.98 -17.12 -11.55
N GLU A 335 17.30 -18.39 -11.75
CA GLU A 335 16.77 -19.21 -12.87
C GLU A 335 15.23 -19.27 -12.84
N GLY A 336 14.64 -19.45 -11.64
CA GLY A 336 13.19 -19.40 -11.44
C GLY A 336 12.56 -18.05 -11.79
N MET A 337 13.34 -16.97 -11.81
CA MET A 337 12.94 -15.63 -12.28
C MET A 337 13.36 -15.37 -13.74
N GLY A 338 13.73 -16.40 -14.52
CA GLY A 338 14.14 -16.28 -15.91
C GLY A 338 15.52 -15.63 -16.10
N LYS A 339 16.44 -15.78 -15.12
CA LYS A 339 17.79 -15.23 -15.14
C LYS A 339 18.79 -16.38 -15.12
N TYR A 340 19.20 -16.81 -16.29
CA TYR A 340 20.08 -17.97 -16.48
C TYR A 340 21.55 -17.57 -16.52
N GLU A 341 21.83 -16.38 -17.10
CA GLU A 341 23.18 -15.85 -17.27
C GLU A 341 23.37 -14.53 -16.48
N PRO A 342 24.60 -14.15 -16.11
CA PRO A 342 24.86 -12.87 -15.43
C PRO A 342 24.35 -11.64 -16.20
N SER A 343 24.26 -11.70 -17.53
CA SER A 343 23.69 -10.66 -18.39
C SER A 343 22.20 -10.43 -18.16
N ASP A 344 21.48 -11.43 -17.64
CA ASP A 344 20.05 -11.33 -17.34
C ASP A 344 19.79 -10.61 -16.00
N GLU A 345 20.83 -10.45 -15.18
CA GLU A 345 20.79 -9.74 -13.91
C GLU A 345 20.83 -8.22 -14.13
N LEU A 346 19.73 -7.64 -14.63
CA LEU A 346 19.63 -6.22 -15.01
C LEU A 346 19.86 -5.24 -13.85
N ASN A 347 19.75 -5.68 -12.60
CA ASN A 347 19.89 -4.86 -11.39
C ASN A 347 19.11 -3.52 -11.45
N CYS A 348 17.92 -3.56 -12.05
CA CYS A 348 17.13 -2.37 -12.42
C CYS A 348 16.45 -1.66 -11.22
N GLY A 349 16.50 -2.23 -10.01
CA GLY A 349 15.87 -1.66 -8.81
C GLY A 349 14.34 -1.66 -8.79
N GLY A 350 13.66 -1.97 -9.90
CA GLY A 350 12.20 -1.87 -10.03
C GLY A 350 11.38 -2.73 -9.06
N CYS A 351 11.98 -3.77 -8.47
CA CYS A 351 11.38 -4.62 -7.43
C CYS A 351 11.67 -4.14 -6.00
N GLY A 352 12.36 -2.98 -5.83
CA GLY A 352 12.75 -2.43 -4.53
C GLY A 352 14.04 -2.98 -3.93
N TYR A 353 14.79 -3.81 -4.67
CA TYR A 353 16.13 -4.31 -4.30
C TYR A 353 17.17 -3.76 -5.27
N ASN A 354 18.36 -3.41 -4.78
CA ASN A 354 19.40 -2.81 -5.62
C ASN A 354 19.97 -3.81 -6.63
N THR A 355 20.07 -5.08 -6.24
CA THR A 355 20.59 -6.14 -7.12
C THR A 355 19.63 -7.32 -7.24
N CYS A 356 19.74 -8.07 -8.33
CA CYS A 356 18.97 -9.28 -8.55
C CYS A 356 19.33 -10.37 -7.52
N ARG A 357 20.59 -10.40 -7.04
CA ARG A 357 21.05 -11.31 -5.99
C ARG A 357 20.48 -10.96 -4.63
N GLU A 358 20.41 -9.68 -4.25
CA GLU A 358 19.70 -9.25 -3.04
C GLU A 358 18.22 -9.64 -3.08
N LYS A 359 17.58 -9.50 -4.25
CA LYS A 359 16.21 -9.96 -4.45
C LYS A 359 16.09 -11.49 -4.27
N ALA A 360 17.01 -12.27 -4.83
CA ALA A 360 17.03 -13.72 -4.67
C ALA A 360 17.24 -14.13 -3.20
N GLN A 361 18.12 -13.44 -2.47
CA GLN A 361 18.31 -13.62 -1.03
C GLN A 361 17.01 -13.31 -0.26
N ALA A 362 16.31 -12.23 -0.59
CA ALA A 362 15.05 -11.87 0.04
C ALA A 362 13.94 -12.90 -0.25
N VAL A 363 13.92 -13.50 -1.44
CA VAL A 363 13.00 -14.60 -1.78
C VAL A 363 13.33 -15.84 -0.92
N PHE A 364 14.61 -16.19 -0.77
CA PHE A 364 15.05 -17.29 0.08
C PHE A 364 14.62 -17.09 1.55
N GLU A 365 14.74 -15.87 2.07
CA GLU A 365 14.32 -15.52 3.42
C GLU A 365 12.80 -15.41 3.59
N GLY A 366 12.00 -15.58 2.52
CA GLY A 366 10.55 -15.41 2.56
C GLY A 366 10.10 -13.96 2.75
N MET A 367 10.98 -13.01 2.42
CA MET A 367 10.71 -11.57 2.52
C MET A 367 10.10 -10.99 1.25
N ALA A 368 10.28 -11.67 0.13
CA ALA A 368 9.85 -11.24 -1.19
C ALA A 368 9.36 -12.42 -2.04
N GLU A 369 8.56 -12.15 -3.06
CA GLU A 369 8.09 -13.12 -4.03
C GLU A 369 8.77 -12.91 -5.40
N MET A 370 8.90 -13.97 -6.19
CA MET A 370 9.52 -13.91 -7.52
C MET A 370 8.74 -12.96 -8.45
N ASN A 371 7.40 -12.95 -8.35
CA ASN A 371 6.48 -12.13 -9.13
C ASN A 371 6.65 -10.60 -8.92
N MET A 372 7.39 -10.15 -7.91
CA MET A 372 7.75 -8.73 -7.77
C MET A 372 8.79 -8.27 -8.82
N CYS A 373 9.47 -9.19 -9.51
CA CYS A 373 10.41 -8.83 -10.56
C CYS A 373 9.67 -8.39 -11.82
N LEU A 374 9.78 -7.11 -12.20
CA LEU A 374 9.05 -6.56 -13.36
C LEU A 374 9.39 -7.27 -14.68
N PRO A 375 10.67 -7.51 -15.05
CA PRO A 375 10.99 -8.28 -16.25
C PRO A 375 10.40 -9.69 -16.24
N TYR A 376 10.42 -10.37 -15.09
CA TYR A 376 9.82 -11.71 -14.94
C TYR A 376 8.30 -11.68 -15.12
N MET A 377 7.61 -10.72 -14.48
CA MET A 377 6.16 -10.55 -14.61
C MET A 377 5.76 -10.26 -16.06
N ARG A 378 6.52 -9.39 -16.73
CA ARG A 378 6.30 -9.06 -18.13
C ARG A 378 6.46 -10.28 -19.03
N GLY A 379 7.57 -10.98 -18.90
CA GLY A 379 7.83 -12.21 -19.69
C GLY A 379 6.79 -13.29 -19.46
N LYS A 380 6.34 -13.47 -18.21
CA LYS A 380 5.26 -14.41 -17.87
C LYS A 380 3.92 -14.01 -18.48
N ALA A 381 3.57 -12.72 -18.44
CA ALA A 381 2.33 -12.23 -19.04
C ALA A 381 2.35 -12.37 -20.57
N GLU A 382 3.45 -12.01 -21.22
CA GLU A 382 3.66 -12.18 -22.67
C GLU A 382 3.58 -13.66 -23.05
N SER A 383 4.20 -14.57 -22.29
CA SER A 383 4.14 -16.02 -22.54
C SER A 383 2.72 -16.58 -22.47
N VAL A 384 1.92 -16.22 -21.45
CA VAL A 384 0.53 -16.67 -21.33
C VAL A 384 -0.33 -16.12 -22.47
N THR A 385 -0.15 -14.86 -22.82
CA THR A 385 -0.88 -14.23 -23.96
C THR A 385 -0.56 -14.93 -25.26
N ASN A 386 0.71 -15.22 -25.51
CA ASN A 386 1.16 -15.96 -26.70
C ASN A 386 0.58 -17.38 -26.73
N VAL A 387 0.58 -18.10 -25.60
CA VAL A 387 0.00 -19.45 -25.53
C VAL A 387 -1.51 -19.43 -25.85
N ILE A 388 -2.25 -18.44 -25.35
CA ILE A 388 -3.68 -18.29 -25.65
C ILE A 388 -3.88 -17.98 -27.14
N PHE A 389 -3.10 -17.07 -27.70
CA PHE A 389 -3.19 -16.65 -29.09
C PHE A 389 -2.88 -17.82 -30.06
N GLU A 390 -1.76 -18.53 -29.80
CA GLU A 390 -1.30 -19.66 -30.62
C GLU A 390 -2.23 -20.87 -30.59
N ASN A 391 -2.84 -21.17 -29.42
CA ASN A 391 -3.66 -22.38 -29.24
C ASN A 391 -5.16 -22.11 -29.27
N SER A 392 -5.60 -20.89 -29.59
CA SER A 392 -7.02 -20.57 -29.67
C SER A 392 -7.72 -21.36 -30.78
N PRO A 393 -8.85 -22.02 -30.49
CA PRO A 393 -9.69 -22.65 -31.54
C PRO A 393 -10.37 -21.60 -32.44
N ASN A 394 -10.44 -20.36 -32.00
CA ASN A 394 -11.01 -19.25 -32.75
C ASN A 394 -9.96 -18.60 -33.66
N ILE A 395 -10.44 -18.03 -34.73
CA ILE A 395 -9.69 -17.17 -35.63
C ILE A 395 -9.48 -15.83 -34.93
N ILE A 396 -8.22 -15.37 -34.77
CA ILE A 396 -7.90 -14.10 -34.14
C ILE A 396 -7.04 -13.28 -35.10
N LEU A 397 -7.46 -12.02 -35.32
CA LEU A 397 -6.76 -11.04 -36.15
C LEU A 397 -6.63 -9.74 -35.33
N ILE A 398 -5.45 -9.14 -35.35
CA ILE A 398 -5.19 -7.79 -34.81
C ILE A 398 -4.83 -6.89 -35.99
N ILE A 399 -5.51 -5.75 -36.10
CA ILE A 399 -5.50 -4.88 -37.28
C ILE A 399 -5.28 -3.44 -36.80
N ASP A 400 -4.49 -2.66 -37.54
CA ASP A 400 -4.26 -1.25 -37.24
C ASP A 400 -5.37 -0.32 -37.79
N GLU A 401 -5.28 0.97 -37.53
CA GLU A 401 -6.22 1.99 -38.04
C GLU A 401 -6.18 2.15 -39.56
N GLN A 402 -5.09 1.75 -40.22
CA GLN A 402 -4.96 1.73 -41.67
C GLN A 402 -5.55 0.47 -42.29
N LEU A 403 -6.13 -0.43 -41.48
CA LEU A 403 -6.68 -1.74 -41.82
C LEU A 403 -5.62 -2.75 -42.30
N ASN A 404 -4.36 -2.58 -41.84
CA ASN A 404 -3.33 -3.58 -42.09
C ASN A 404 -3.31 -4.62 -40.96
N VAL A 405 -3.09 -5.87 -41.31
CA VAL A 405 -2.99 -6.97 -40.35
C VAL A 405 -1.66 -6.87 -39.60
N LYS A 406 -1.70 -6.72 -38.27
CA LYS A 406 -0.51 -6.73 -37.39
C LYS A 406 -0.18 -8.12 -36.92
N GLU A 407 -1.19 -8.88 -36.49
CA GLU A 407 -1.02 -10.25 -36.00
C GLU A 407 -2.16 -11.15 -36.48
N ILE A 408 -1.82 -12.39 -36.74
CA ILE A 408 -2.75 -13.44 -37.17
C ILE A 408 -2.38 -14.76 -36.49
N ASN A 409 -3.35 -15.38 -35.78
CA ASN A 409 -3.06 -16.63 -35.07
C ASN A 409 -3.05 -17.86 -36.06
N PRO A 410 -2.48 -19.00 -35.64
CA PRO A 410 -2.38 -20.21 -36.49
C PRO A 410 -3.73 -20.68 -37.01
N LYS A 411 -4.80 -20.53 -36.23
CA LYS A 411 -6.14 -20.90 -36.66
C LYS A 411 -6.64 -20.06 -37.83
N ALA A 412 -6.35 -18.75 -37.79
CA ALA A 412 -6.66 -17.85 -38.91
C ALA A 412 -5.84 -18.18 -40.14
N GLN A 413 -4.53 -18.44 -39.97
CA GLN A 413 -3.66 -18.84 -41.07
C GLN A 413 -4.17 -20.12 -41.78
N MET A 414 -4.61 -21.11 -40.97
CA MET A 414 -5.15 -22.37 -41.48
C MET A 414 -6.46 -22.18 -42.27
N VAL A 415 -7.40 -21.36 -41.74
CA VAL A 415 -8.73 -21.18 -42.34
C VAL A 415 -8.65 -20.32 -43.60
N PHE A 416 -7.86 -19.27 -43.60
CA PHE A 416 -7.70 -18.36 -44.74
C PHE A 416 -6.62 -18.79 -45.72
N GLY A 417 -5.85 -19.85 -45.41
CA GLY A 417 -4.80 -20.38 -46.30
C GLY A 417 -3.65 -19.39 -46.53
N VAL A 418 -3.36 -18.53 -45.56
CA VAL A 418 -2.36 -17.47 -45.65
C VAL A 418 -1.34 -17.59 -44.54
N LYS A 419 -0.05 -17.37 -44.82
CA LYS A 419 1.02 -17.33 -43.80
C LYS A 419 1.14 -15.94 -43.20
N GLU A 420 1.51 -15.87 -41.95
CA GLU A 420 1.71 -14.61 -41.23
C GLU A 420 2.68 -13.68 -41.95
N ASP A 421 3.87 -14.17 -42.34
CA ASP A 421 4.88 -13.39 -43.07
C ASP A 421 4.37 -12.74 -44.36
N PHE A 422 3.37 -13.36 -44.98
CA PHE A 422 2.77 -12.84 -46.21
C PHE A 422 1.78 -11.71 -45.93
N ILE A 423 0.95 -11.83 -44.87
CA ILE A 423 -0.15 -10.89 -44.63
C ILE A 423 0.19 -9.77 -43.65
N LYS A 424 1.22 -9.95 -42.85
CA LYS A 424 1.68 -8.93 -41.89
C LYS A 424 2.01 -7.61 -42.57
N GLU A 425 1.54 -6.51 -41.98
CA GLU A 425 1.65 -5.14 -42.52
C GLU A 425 0.94 -4.93 -43.89
N ARG A 426 0.03 -5.83 -44.27
CA ARG A 426 -0.77 -5.71 -45.49
C ARG A 426 -2.26 -5.55 -45.19
N PRO A 427 -3.03 -4.93 -46.11
CA PRO A 427 -4.47 -4.69 -45.93
C PRO A 427 -5.25 -5.97 -45.69
N ILE A 428 -6.23 -5.93 -44.78
CA ILE A 428 -7.14 -7.05 -44.47
C ILE A 428 -7.98 -7.44 -45.69
N SER A 429 -8.21 -6.53 -46.62
CA SER A 429 -8.94 -6.78 -47.87
C SER A 429 -8.36 -7.88 -48.77
N ILE A 430 -7.09 -8.26 -48.53
CA ILE A 430 -6.45 -9.41 -49.19
C ILE A 430 -7.08 -10.74 -48.77
N ILE A 431 -7.60 -10.79 -47.53
CA ILE A 431 -8.14 -12.02 -46.94
C ILE A 431 -9.66 -11.99 -46.93
N ILE A 432 -10.25 -10.92 -46.39
CA ILE A 432 -11.70 -10.82 -46.17
C ILE A 432 -12.18 -9.38 -46.46
N ASP A 433 -13.52 -9.21 -46.57
CA ASP A 433 -14.12 -7.89 -46.77
C ASP A 433 -13.76 -6.92 -45.65
N GLU A 434 -13.32 -5.73 -46.05
CA GLU A 434 -12.85 -4.68 -45.11
C GLU A 434 -13.98 -3.77 -44.59
N GLU A 435 -15.16 -3.77 -45.19
CA GLU A 435 -16.25 -2.85 -44.84
C GLU A 435 -16.69 -2.94 -43.36
N PRO A 436 -16.84 -4.13 -42.74
CA PRO A 436 -17.14 -4.22 -41.32
C PRO A 436 -16.04 -3.59 -40.41
N PHE A 437 -14.79 -3.70 -40.84
CA PHE A 437 -13.64 -3.13 -40.10
C PHE A 437 -13.57 -1.62 -40.26
N LYS A 438 -13.87 -1.07 -41.44
CA LYS A 438 -14.03 0.37 -41.68
C LYS A 438 -15.11 0.94 -40.79
N PHE A 439 -16.26 0.29 -40.72
CA PHE A 439 -17.35 0.71 -39.84
C PHE A 439 -16.90 0.79 -38.37
N VAL A 440 -16.20 -0.23 -37.84
CA VAL A 440 -15.72 -0.28 -36.47
C VAL A 440 -14.66 0.80 -36.23
N ARG A 441 -13.75 1.01 -37.17
CA ARG A 441 -12.73 2.09 -37.09
C ARG A 441 -13.39 3.48 -37.02
N ASP A 442 -14.32 3.76 -37.90
CA ASP A 442 -14.90 5.09 -38.08
C ASP A 442 -15.93 5.43 -37.00
N SER A 443 -16.74 4.44 -36.60
CA SER A 443 -17.75 4.61 -35.55
C SER A 443 -17.21 4.40 -34.12
N LYS A 444 -16.05 3.74 -33.96
CA LYS A 444 -15.49 3.26 -32.70
C LYS A 444 -16.44 2.36 -31.90
N LYS A 445 -17.44 1.79 -32.57
CA LYS A 445 -18.40 0.86 -31.97
C LYS A 445 -18.07 -0.57 -32.39
N SER A 446 -18.02 -1.47 -31.43
CA SER A 446 -17.80 -2.89 -31.67
C SER A 446 -18.99 -3.53 -32.40
N LEU A 447 -18.73 -4.43 -33.34
CA LEU A 447 -19.70 -5.31 -33.94
C LEU A 447 -19.60 -6.68 -33.29
N LEU A 448 -20.72 -7.17 -32.73
CA LEU A 448 -20.74 -8.45 -32.01
C LEU A 448 -21.69 -9.43 -32.69
N ALA A 449 -21.33 -10.70 -32.62
CA ALA A 449 -22.13 -11.83 -33.06
C ALA A 449 -22.63 -11.73 -34.53
N GLN A 450 -21.83 -11.14 -35.43
CA GLN A 450 -22.16 -11.05 -36.85
C GLN A 450 -21.92 -12.40 -37.52
N ARG A 451 -22.98 -12.98 -38.10
CA ARG A 451 -22.89 -14.20 -38.90
C ARG A 451 -22.52 -13.83 -40.34
N VAL A 452 -21.35 -14.29 -40.75
CA VAL A 452 -20.83 -14.01 -42.10
C VAL A 452 -20.44 -15.30 -42.79
N THR A 453 -20.89 -15.46 -44.04
CA THR A 453 -20.50 -16.59 -44.88
C THR A 453 -19.35 -16.18 -45.81
N TYR A 454 -18.28 -16.95 -45.79
CA TYR A 454 -17.12 -16.77 -46.67
C TYR A 454 -17.03 -17.89 -47.69
N PRO A 455 -17.69 -17.74 -48.88
CA PRO A 455 -17.77 -18.81 -49.86
C PRO A 455 -16.42 -19.26 -50.39
N ASN A 456 -15.46 -18.32 -50.52
CA ASN A 456 -14.10 -18.58 -51.00
C ASN A 456 -13.33 -19.54 -50.08
N TYR A 457 -13.68 -19.60 -48.80
CA TYR A 457 -13.07 -20.49 -47.80
C TYR A 457 -13.99 -21.66 -47.38
N GLY A 458 -15.25 -21.68 -47.91
CA GLY A 458 -16.23 -22.70 -47.57
C GLY A 458 -16.66 -22.72 -46.10
N VAL A 459 -16.59 -21.58 -45.39
CA VAL A 459 -16.88 -21.48 -43.96
C VAL A 459 -17.96 -20.46 -43.65
N VAL A 460 -18.70 -20.72 -42.58
CA VAL A 460 -19.59 -19.75 -41.92
C VAL A 460 -18.96 -19.38 -40.57
N LEU A 461 -18.71 -18.10 -40.40
CA LEU A 461 -18.06 -17.57 -39.17
C LEU A 461 -19.03 -16.71 -38.36
N LEU A 462 -18.99 -16.87 -37.07
CA LEU A 462 -19.57 -15.91 -36.11
C LEU A 462 -18.48 -14.93 -35.70
N GLN A 463 -18.60 -13.70 -36.17
CA GLN A 463 -17.57 -12.68 -36.11
C GLN A 463 -17.87 -11.63 -35.05
N ASN A 464 -16.88 -11.35 -34.20
CA ASN A 464 -16.85 -10.21 -33.25
C ASN A 464 -15.68 -9.30 -33.67
N ILE A 465 -15.95 -8.02 -33.89
CA ILE A 465 -14.95 -6.99 -34.20
C ILE A 465 -15.01 -5.94 -33.12
N LEU A 466 -13.92 -5.78 -32.38
CA LEU A 466 -13.79 -4.90 -31.21
C LEU A 466 -12.82 -3.78 -31.51
N TYR A 467 -13.16 -2.55 -31.13
CA TYR A 467 -12.22 -1.44 -31.18
C TYR A 467 -11.50 -1.30 -29.83
N LEU A 468 -10.17 -1.30 -29.85
CA LEU A 468 -9.32 -1.19 -28.69
C LEU A 468 -8.82 0.26 -28.56
N GLU A 469 -9.54 1.08 -27.82
CA GLU A 469 -9.30 2.53 -27.72
C GLU A 469 -7.87 2.91 -27.26
N LYS A 470 -7.31 2.17 -26.27
CA LYS A 470 -5.98 2.49 -25.72
C LYS A 470 -4.84 2.20 -26.70
N GLN A 471 -5.03 1.23 -27.59
CA GLN A 471 -4.02 0.78 -28.53
C GLN A 471 -4.25 1.33 -29.94
N ASN A 472 -5.41 1.94 -30.22
CA ASN A 472 -5.86 2.34 -31.55
C ASN A 472 -5.81 1.17 -32.53
N MET A 473 -6.31 0.01 -32.12
CA MET A 473 -6.31 -1.22 -32.90
C MET A 473 -7.69 -1.84 -32.96
N ILE A 474 -7.89 -2.73 -33.93
CA ILE A 474 -9.10 -3.52 -34.09
C ILE A 474 -8.75 -4.97 -33.82
N LEU A 475 -9.48 -5.60 -32.90
CA LEU A 475 -9.39 -7.02 -32.61
C LEU A 475 -10.58 -7.74 -33.23
N SER A 476 -10.33 -8.70 -34.10
CA SER A 476 -11.37 -9.59 -34.65
C SER A 476 -11.22 -11.00 -34.10
N ILE A 477 -12.29 -11.51 -33.51
CA ILE A 477 -12.40 -12.89 -33.03
C ILE A 477 -13.55 -13.57 -33.75
N MET A 478 -13.26 -14.67 -34.47
CA MET A 478 -14.26 -15.37 -35.26
C MET A 478 -14.30 -16.86 -34.90
N SER A 479 -15.49 -17.35 -34.63
CA SER A 479 -15.74 -18.78 -34.38
C SER A 479 -16.28 -19.44 -35.61
N ASN A 480 -15.71 -20.58 -36.01
CA ASN A 480 -16.22 -21.35 -37.16
C ASN A 480 -17.44 -22.18 -36.77
N ILE A 481 -18.60 -21.78 -37.26
CA ILE A 481 -19.90 -22.38 -36.99
C ILE A 481 -20.44 -23.17 -38.20
N THR A 482 -19.57 -23.50 -39.15
CA THR A 482 -19.98 -24.19 -40.39
C THR A 482 -20.66 -25.53 -40.13
N LYS A 483 -20.18 -26.27 -39.14
CA LYS A 483 -20.73 -27.60 -38.79
C LYS A 483 -22.11 -27.46 -38.15
N GLU A 484 -22.23 -26.53 -37.24
CA GLU A 484 -23.47 -26.21 -36.54
C GLU A 484 -24.55 -25.73 -37.51
N GLU A 485 -24.19 -24.87 -38.44
CA GLU A 485 -25.12 -24.42 -39.49
C GLU A 485 -25.57 -25.54 -40.40
N LYS A 486 -24.65 -26.41 -40.86
CA LYS A 486 -25.04 -27.58 -41.66
C LYS A 486 -26.00 -28.50 -40.91
N GLN A 487 -25.75 -28.76 -39.64
CA GLN A 487 -26.64 -29.55 -38.80
C GLN A 487 -27.99 -28.87 -38.60
N ARG A 488 -28.01 -27.54 -38.42
CA ARG A 488 -29.24 -26.77 -38.31
C ARG A 488 -30.09 -26.85 -39.61
N ASP A 489 -29.44 -26.68 -40.76
CA ASP A 489 -30.10 -26.77 -42.05
C ASP A 489 -30.61 -28.20 -42.34
N GLU A 490 -29.85 -29.22 -41.99
CA GLU A 490 -30.27 -30.60 -42.09
C GLU A 490 -31.48 -30.91 -41.18
N LEU A 491 -31.44 -30.44 -39.92
CA LEU A 491 -32.55 -30.58 -38.99
C LEU A 491 -33.81 -29.85 -39.50
N LYS A 492 -33.64 -28.65 -40.07
CA LYS A 492 -34.74 -27.90 -40.68
C LYS A 492 -35.35 -28.69 -41.83
N ARG A 493 -34.52 -29.27 -42.73
CA ARG A 493 -34.97 -30.10 -43.84
C ARG A 493 -35.67 -31.37 -43.38
N VAL A 494 -35.19 -32.01 -42.31
CA VAL A 494 -35.85 -33.19 -41.73
C VAL A 494 -37.20 -32.80 -41.14
N LYS A 495 -37.31 -31.67 -40.44
CA LYS A 495 -38.59 -31.16 -39.93
C LYS A 495 -39.57 -30.84 -41.04
N GLU A 496 -39.13 -30.16 -42.10
CA GLU A 496 -39.98 -29.87 -43.29
C GLU A 496 -40.49 -31.16 -43.95
N ASN A 497 -39.59 -32.10 -44.18
CA ASN A 497 -39.97 -33.42 -44.75
C ASN A 497 -40.95 -34.19 -43.83
N ALA A 498 -40.76 -34.12 -42.51
CA ALA A 498 -41.67 -34.75 -41.55
C ALA A 498 -43.06 -34.10 -41.57
N ILE A 499 -43.13 -32.78 -41.68
CA ILE A 499 -44.39 -32.03 -41.81
C ILE A 499 -45.10 -32.41 -43.12
N ASP A 500 -44.37 -32.45 -44.22
CA ASP A 500 -44.95 -32.84 -45.50
C ASP A 500 -45.43 -34.31 -45.51
N ALA A 501 -44.68 -35.21 -44.84
CA ALA A 501 -45.10 -36.59 -44.68
C ALA A 501 -46.37 -36.70 -43.81
N ALA A 502 -46.41 -35.99 -42.69
CA ALA A 502 -47.59 -35.94 -41.84
C ALA A 502 -48.83 -35.38 -42.61
N GLN A 503 -48.61 -34.34 -43.41
CA GLN A 503 -49.65 -33.73 -44.20
C GLN A 503 -50.25 -34.77 -45.23
N ARG A 504 -49.40 -35.51 -45.92
CA ARG A 504 -49.85 -36.57 -46.85
C ARG A 504 -50.62 -37.66 -46.12
N VAL A 505 -50.23 -38.04 -44.92
CA VAL A 505 -50.97 -39.02 -44.11
C VAL A 505 -52.34 -38.47 -43.73
N ILE A 506 -52.40 -37.22 -43.30
CA ILE A 506 -53.63 -36.52 -42.90
C ILE A 506 -54.58 -36.44 -44.12
N GLU A 507 -54.09 -36.03 -45.29
CA GLU A 507 -54.89 -35.95 -46.50
C GLU A 507 -55.42 -37.33 -46.97
N LYS A 508 -54.61 -38.39 -46.82
CA LYS A 508 -55.03 -39.76 -47.11
C LYS A 508 -56.10 -40.21 -46.08
N GLN A 509 -55.92 -39.94 -44.81
CA GLN A 509 -56.90 -40.27 -43.79
C GLN A 509 -58.21 -39.49 -43.99
N MET A 510 -58.12 -38.19 -44.34
CA MET A 510 -59.28 -37.37 -44.68
C MET A 510 -60.08 -37.93 -45.87
N ARG A 511 -59.34 -38.38 -46.88
CA ARG A 511 -60.02 -39.00 -48.08
C ARG A 511 -60.73 -40.25 -47.67
N VAL A 512 -60.11 -41.13 -46.89
CA VAL A 512 -60.74 -42.35 -46.37
C VAL A 512 -61.93 -42.01 -45.45
N ALA A 513 -61.81 -41.04 -44.57
CA ALA A 513 -62.89 -40.58 -43.75
C ALA A 513 -64.04 -39.98 -44.50
N GLN A 514 -63.75 -39.23 -45.61
CA GLN A 514 -64.80 -38.75 -46.56
C GLN A 514 -65.49 -39.87 -47.30
N GLU A 515 -64.77 -40.89 -47.74
CA GLU A 515 -65.34 -42.11 -48.33
C GLU A 515 -66.25 -42.87 -47.35
N ILE A 516 -65.83 -43.04 -46.11
CA ILE A 516 -66.60 -43.64 -45.04
C ILE A 516 -67.84 -42.78 -44.71
N ALA A 517 -67.69 -41.46 -44.59
CA ALA A 517 -68.81 -40.55 -44.33
C ALA A 517 -69.81 -40.45 -45.48
N SER A 518 -69.32 -40.55 -46.70
CA SER A 518 -70.17 -40.69 -47.92
C SER A 518 -71.04 -41.97 -47.89
N LEU A 519 -70.48 -43.03 -47.28
CA LEU A 519 -71.17 -44.30 -47.09
C LEU A 519 -72.14 -44.29 -45.87
N LEU A 520 -71.93 -43.47 -44.88
CA LEU A 520 -72.69 -43.39 -43.63
C LEU A 520 -73.55 -42.16 -43.47
N GLY A 521 -73.50 -41.15 -44.33
CA GLY A 521 -74.45 -40.02 -44.38
C GLY A 521 -74.21 -38.94 -43.32
N GLU A 522 -73.02 -38.90 -42.67
CA GLU A 522 -72.71 -37.94 -41.64
C GLU A 522 -71.62 -36.91 -42.01
N THR A 523 -71.78 -35.62 -41.54
CA THR A 523 -70.99 -34.47 -42.01
C THR A 523 -69.70 -34.32 -41.23
N THR A 524 -68.58 -34.29 -41.95
CA THR A 524 -67.15 -34.22 -41.47
C THR A 524 -66.62 -32.82 -41.30
N ALA A 525 -67.43 -31.78 -41.07
CA ALA A 525 -66.98 -30.39 -41.03
C ALA A 525 -66.07 -30.08 -39.75
N GLU A 526 -66.35 -30.71 -38.63
CA GLU A 526 -65.58 -30.43 -37.36
C GLU A 526 -64.18 -31.03 -37.36
N THR A 527 -64.02 -32.21 -38.02
CA THR A 527 -62.69 -32.87 -38.11
C THR A 527 -61.72 -32.07 -38.98
N LYS A 528 -62.19 -31.41 -40.00
CA LYS A 528 -61.40 -30.57 -40.91
C LYS A 528 -60.86 -29.31 -40.18
N VAL A 529 -61.68 -28.66 -39.31
CA VAL A 529 -61.30 -27.48 -38.56
C VAL A 529 -60.21 -27.81 -37.51
N THR A 530 -60.34 -28.93 -36.83
CA THR A 530 -59.36 -29.37 -35.84
C THR A 530 -58.00 -29.72 -36.42
N LEU A 531 -57.96 -30.38 -37.57
CA LEU A 531 -56.74 -30.73 -38.32
C LEU A 531 -56.05 -29.50 -38.93
N THR A 532 -56.81 -28.48 -39.37
CA THR A 532 -56.25 -27.21 -39.84
C THR A 532 -55.60 -26.41 -38.71
N LYS A 533 -56.19 -26.40 -37.48
CA LYS A 533 -55.61 -25.80 -36.30
C LYS A 533 -54.30 -26.49 -35.86
N LEU A 534 -54.24 -27.82 -35.90
CA LEU A 534 -53.01 -28.58 -35.62
C LEU A 534 -51.87 -28.24 -36.60
N LYS A 535 -52.19 -28.00 -37.86
CA LYS A 535 -51.25 -27.54 -38.90
C LYS A 535 -50.69 -26.12 -38.56
N GLU A 536 -51.54 -25.19 -38.17
CA GLU A 536 -51.14 -23.82 -37.80
C GLU A 536 -50.23 -23.81 -36.56
N ILE A 537 -50.53 -24.64 -35.55
CA ILE A 537 -49.69 -24.79 -34.36
C ILE A 537 -48.31 -25.35 -34.70
N ALA A 538 -48.26 -26.40 -35.56
CA ALA A 538 -46.98 -26.99 -35.99
C ALA A 538 -46.11 -26.04 -36.83
N LEU A 539 -46.71 -25.06 -37.52
CA LEU A 539 -46.02 -24.04 -38.28
C LEU A 539 -45.60 -22.81 -37.46
N GLN A 540 -46.28 -22.54 -36.33
CA GLN A 540 -45.92 -21.46 -35.41
C GLN A 540 -44.71 -21.80 -34.51
N GLU A 541 -44.44 -23.08 -34.23
CA GLU A 541 -43.22 -23.49 -33.49
C GLU A 541 -41.92 -23.43 -34.31
N THR A 542 -41.99 -23.09 -35.60
CA THR A 542 -40.82 -22.99 -36.50
C THR A 542 -40.40 -21.55 -36.80
N GLY A 543 -40.98 -20.56 -36.11
CA GLY A 543 -40.70 -19.15 -36.31
C GLY A 543 -40.08 -18.49 -35.06
N GLU A 544 -38.84 -18.84 -34.72
CA GLU A 544 -37.86 -17.99 -34.02
C GLU A 544 -36.44 -18.38 -34.41
#